data_fddb5ed5a79c7e97cf230e1d39581e3a
#
_entry.id   fddb5ed5a79c7e97cf230e1d39581e3a
#
_cell.length_a   1.000
_cell.length_b   1.000
_cell.length_c   1.000
_cell.angle_alpha   90.00
_cell.angle_beta   90.00
_cell.angle_gamma   90.00
#
_symmetry.space_group_name_H-M   'P 1'
#
loop_
_entity.id
_entity.type
_entity.pdbx_description
1 polymer ?
#
loop_
_entity_poly.entity_id
_entity_poly.type
_entity_poly.pdbx_seq_one_letter_code
_entity_poly.pdbx_strand_id
1 'polypeptide(L)'
;MPHRFALVTGGTSGIGAGFARALSADTGLLLAARNAEALNTAKTELEAAGRRVEVLATDLTTDEGRNALILKAETLEIDLLINNAGSGAFGPVLDNAPEAERTTVELNVVATTVLTRALLPGMIERAARDGRRAGLILLSSTAAFQPIPFLGTYCASKSFVLAYGEALATELKRKPVDVLVLCPGATRTAFGKRAGFALNALPGAADPLDVAREGLQALGRRTVHVHGFGTRNMLRPFLWSRHAASDGLGALLAAFDRGQRARRTVRPPRGGA
;
A
#
# COMPACT_ATOMS: atom_id res chain seq x y z
N MET A 1 -4.49 -18.49 8.43
CA MET A 1 -5.83 -18.08 8.90
C MET A 1 -6.23 -16.81 8.16
N PRO A 2 -7.48 -16.60 7.78
CA PRO A 2 -7.91 -15.36 7.13
C PRO A 2 -7.73 -14.16 8.09
N HIS A 3 -7.53 -12.96 7.52
CA HIS A 3 -7.52 -11.73 8.30
C HIS A 3 -8.92 -11.48 8.89
N ARG A 4 -8.97 -10.82 10.06
CA ARG A 4 -10.24 -10.49 10.74
C ARG A 4 -10.93 -9.29 10.11
N PHE A 5 -10.14 -8.24 9.86
CA PHE A 5 -10.64 -6.99 9.29
C PHE A 5 -9.59 -6.33 8.38
N ALA A 6 -9.96 -6.03 7.15
CA ALA A 6 -9.10 -5.40 6.16
C ALA A 6 -9.54 -3.96 5.87
N LEU A 7 -8.60 -3.01 5.95
CA LEU A 7 -8.79 -1.67 5.40
C LEU A 7 -8.29 -1.64 3.95
N VAL A 8 -9.16 -1.20 3.03
CA VAL A 8 -8.83 -0.98 1.62
C VAL A 8 -9.06 0.49 1.27
N THR A 9 -7.98 1.23 1.03
CA THR A 9 -8.09 2.59 0.51
C THR A 9 -8.36 2.58 -1.00
N GLY A 10 -9.28 3.43 -1.48
CA GLY A 10 -9.74 3.39 -2.87
C GLY A 10 -10.54 2.13 -3.20
N GLY A 11 -11.30 1.59 -2.25
CA GLY A 11 -11.98 0.30 -2.33
C GLY A 11 -13.20 0.24 -3.25
N THR A 12 -13.63 1.35 -3.86
CA THR A 12 -14.86 1.42 -4.67
C THR A 12 -14.67 1.09 -6.15
N SER A 13 -13.43 1.00 -6.64
CA SER A 13 -13.19 0.77 -8.07
C SER A 13 -11.84 0.09 -8.32
N GLY A 14 -11.65 -0.44 -9.53
CA GLY A 14 -10.38 -0.98 -9.99
C GLY A 14 -9.81 -2.06 -9.05
N ILE A 15 -8.52 -1.99 -8.78
CA ILE A 15 -7.80 -2.99 -7.97
C ILE A 15 -8.32 -3.03 -6.53
N GLY A 16 -8.71 -1.87 -5.96
CA GLY A 16 -9.29 -1.81 -4.62
C GLY A 16 -10.60 -2.57 -4.49
N ALA A 17 -11.52 -2.41 -5.46
CA ALA A 17 -12.74 -3.23 -5.54
C ALA A 17 -12.42 -4.70 -5.80
N GLY A 18 -11.36 -4.98 -6.58
CA GLY A 18 -10.84 -6.34 -6.76
C GLY A 18 -10.42 -6.97 -5.44
N PHE A 19 -9.68 -6.26 -4.58
CA PHE A 19 -9.34 -6.72 -3.24
C PHE A 19 -10.57 -6.96 -2.38
N ALA A 20 -11.51 -6.01 -2.36
CA ALA A 20 -12.75 -6.15 -1.59
C ALA A 20 -13.51 -7.43 -1.95
N ARG A 21 -13.50 -7.84 -3.22
CA ARG A 21 -14.14 -9.09 -3.69
C ARG A 21 -13.29 -10.34 -3.49
N ALA A 22 -11.96 -10.23 -3.57
CA ALA A 22 -11.05 -11.38 -3.52
C ALA A 22 -10.72 -11.85 -2.09
N LEU A 23 -10.84 -10.99 -1.10
CA LEU A 23 -10.63 -11.34 0.31
C LEU A 23 -11.65 -12.40 0.76
N SER A 24 -11.26 -13.24 1.73
CA SER A 24 -12.14 -14.26 2.33
C SER A 24 -13.47 -13.63 2.79
N ALA A 25 -14.56 -14.37 2.64
CA ALA A 25 -15.88 -13.93 3.11
C ALA A 25 -15.90 -13.62 4.61
N ASP A 26 -15.10 -14.34 5.41
CA ASP A 26 -14.97 -14.15 6.86
C ASP A 26 -14.19 -12.88 7.24
N THR A 27 -13.52 -12.22 6.28
CA THR A 27 -12.78 -10.98 6.53
C THR A 27 -13.73 -9.79 6.47
N GLY A 28 -13.91 -9.07 7.58
CA GLY A 28 -14.60 -7.79 7.59
C GLY A 28 -13.83 -6.74 6.75
N LEU A 29 -14.53 -5.79 6.19
CA LEU A 29 -13.98 -4.78 5.29
C LEU A 29 -14.25 -3.37 5.81
N LEU A 30 -13.21 -2.53 5.83
CA LEU A 30 -13.33 -1.08 5.88
C LEU A 30 -12.92 -0.52 4.51
N LEU A 31 -13.87 0.04 3.76
CA LEU A 31 -13.61 0.66 2.47
C LEU A 31 -13.54 2.18 2.64
N ALA A 32 -12.45 2.79 2.23
CA ALA A 32 -12.28 4.24 2.26
C ALA A 32 -12.14 4.80 0.84
N ALA A 33 -12.94 5.83 0.52
CA ALA A 33 -12.89 6.55 -0.75
C ALA A 33 -13.57 7.93 -0.59
N ARG A 34 -13.46 8.81 -1.59
CA ARG A 34 -14.09 10.15 -1.55
C ARG A 34 -15.58 10.12 -1.88
N ASN A 35 -16.01 9.24 -2.77
CA ASN A 35 -17.39 9.18 -3.24
C ASN A 35 -18.24 8.32 -2.31
N ALA A 36 -19.11 8.95 -1.50
CA ALA A 36 -19.99 8.30 -0.54
C ALA A 36 -21.03 7.39 -1.22
N GLU A 37 -21.58 7.79 -2.37
CA GLU A 37 -22.56 6.99 -3.12
C GLU A 37 -21.94 5.69 -3.62
N ALA A 38 -20.73 5.76 -4.24
CA ALA A 38 -20.01 4.58 -4.68
C ALA A 38 -19.61 3.65 -3.52
N LEU A 39 -19.32 4.21 -2.33
CA LEU A 39 -19.07 3.43 -1.12
C LEU A 39 -20.32 2.70 -0.66
N ASN A 40 -21.48 3.39 -0.62
CA ASN A 40 -22.75 2.78 -0.21
C ASN A 40 -23.20 1.69 -1.19
N THR A 41 -23.02 1.90 -2.50
CA THR A 41 -23.27 0.86 -3.51
C THR A 41 -22.40 -0.36 -3.29
N ALA A 42 -21.09 -0.16 -3.12
CA ALA A 42 -20.15 -1.27 -2.87
C ALA A 42 -20.47 -1.99 -1.55
N LYS A 43 -20.86 -1.26 -0.50
CA LYS A 43 -21.30 -1.82 0.78
C LYS A 43 -22.51 -2.72 0.57
N THR A 44 -23.56 -2.22 -0.06
CA THR A 44 -24.81 -2.98 -0.31
C THR A 44 -24.54 -4.27 -1.10
N GLU A 45 -23.72 -4.19 -2.16
CA GLU A 45 -23.37 -5.37 -2.97
C GLU A 45 -22.62 -6.43 -2.15
N LEU A 46 -21.66 -6.01 -1.34
CA LEU A 46 -20.84 -6.91 -0.54
C LEU A 46 -21.59 -7.49 0.67
N GLU A 47 -22.48 -6.71 1.29
CA GLU A 47 -23.35 -7.18 2.38
C GLU A 47 -24.42 -8.17 1.86
N ALA A 48 -24.95 -7.97 0.65
CA ALA A 48 -25.81 -8.93 0.00
C ALA A 48 -25.12 -10.30 -0.26
N ALA A 49 -23.78 -10.28 -0.37
CA ALA A 49 -22.97 -11.49 -0.42
C ALA A 49 -22.55 -12.03 0.98
N GLY A 50 -23.19 -11.57 2.06
CA GLY A 50 -22.98 -12.03 3.44
C GLY A 50 -21.74 -11.45 4.12
N ARG A 51 -21.16 -10.35 3.64
CA ARG A 51 -19.93 -9.78 4.18
C ARG A 51 -20.22 -8.68 5.20
N ARG A 52 -19.35 -8.59 6.22
CA ARG A 52 -19.34 -7.45 7.15
C ARG A 52 -18.58 -6.29 6.49
N VAL A 53 -19.25 -5.16 6.22
CA VAL A 53 -18.67 -4.01 5.53
C VAL A 53 -18.93 -2.70 6.27
N GLU A 54 -17.87 -2.00 6.56
CA GLU A 54 -17.85 -0.63 7.03
C GLU A 54 -17.33 0.28 5.92
N VAL A 55 -17.82 1.50 5.85
CA VAL A 55 -17.37 2.48 4.86
C VAL A 55 -17.01 3.80 5.52
N LEU A 56 -16.09 4.53 4.92
CA LEU A 56 -15.76 5.90 5.32
C LEU A 56 -15.52 6.76 4.07
N ALA A 57 -16.41 7.73 3.85
CA ALA A 57 -16.20 8.77 2.83
C ALA A 57 -15.20 9.79 3.36
N THR A 58 -14.01 9.85 2.76
CA THR A 58 -12.93 10.72 3.22
C THR A 58 -11.94 11.05 2.11
N ASP A 59 -11.32 12.24 2.19
CA ASP A 59 -10.23 12.63 1.30
C ASP A 59 -8.87 12.42 1.99
N LEU A 60 -8.12 11.45 1.49
CA LEU A 60 -6.80 11.10 2.02
C LEU A 60 -5.69 12.09 1.64
N THR A 61 -5.98 13.10 0.82
CA THR A 61 -5.03 14.18 0.54
C THR A 61 -4.96 15.20 1.68
N THR A 62 -5.91 15.16 2.62
CA THR A 62 -5.96 16.05 3.78
C THR A 62 -5.58 15.34 5.08
N ASP A 63 -5.07 16.10 6.06
CA ASP A 63 -4.74 15.57 7.39
C ASP A 63 -6.01 15.11 8.12
N GLU A 64 -7.09 15.88 8.03
CA GLU A 64 -8.38 15.55 8.64
C GLU A 64 -8.91 14.21 8.13
N GLY A 65 -8.84 14.02 6.80
CA GLY A 65 -9.30 12.78 6.17
C GLY A 65 -8.47 11.57 6.56
N ARG A 66 -7.15 11.73 6.65
CA ARG A 66 -6.24 10.67 7.12
C ARG A 66 -6.49 10.32 8.58
N ASN A 67 -6.64 11.34 9.45
CA ASN A 67 -6.90 11.15 10.87
C ASN A 67 -8.26 10.48 11.12
N ALA A 68 -9.32 10.88 10.41
CA ALA A 68 -10.63 10.23 10.50
C ALA A 68 -10.56 8.74 10.14
N LEU A 69 -9.78 8.39 9.10
CA LEU A 69 -9.60 6.99 8.69
C LEU A 69 -8.80 6.19 9.72
N ILE A 70 -7.74 6.78 10.30
CA ILE A 70 -6.93 6.13 11.34
C ILE A 70 -7.81 5.80 12.55
N LEU A 71 -8.56 6.76 13.07
CA LEU A 71 -9.46 6.55 14.21
C LEU A 71 -10.48 5.45 13.94
N LYS A 72 -11.14 5.47 12.76
CA LYS A 72 -12.10 4.43 12.38
C LYS A 72 -11.44 3.06 12.26
N ALA A 73 -10.24 2.98 11.69
CA ALA A 73 -9.50 1.73 11.54
C ALA A 73 -9.06 1.13 12.87
N GLU A 74 -8.68 1.96 13.84
CA GLU A 74 -8.32 1.54 15.19
C GLU A 74 -9.52 0.94 15.94
N THR A 75 -10.72 1.55 15.82
CA THR A 75 -11.94 0.99 16.46
C THR A 75 -12.34 -0.38 15.90
N LEU A 76 -11.94 -0.70 14.67
CA LEU A 76 -12.24 -1.97 14.00
C LEU A 76 -11.13 -3.01 14.19
N GLU A 77 -10.05 -2.65 14.87
CA GLU A 77 -8.89 -3.51 15.11
C GLU A 77 -8.39 -4.21 13.83
N ILE A 78 -8.22 -3.43 12.74
CA ILE A 78 -7.77 -4.00 11.46
C ILE A 78 -6.46 -4.77 11.62
N ASP A 79 -6.31 -5.87 10.90
CA ASP A 79 -5.11 -6.70 10.84
C ASP A 79 -4.55 -6.86 9.42
N LEU A 80 -5.22 -6.25 8.41
CA LEU A 80 -4.73 -6.11 7.05
C LEU A 80 -4.93 -4.68 6.56
N LEU A 81 -3.85 -4.00 6.16
CA LEU A 81 -3.88 -2.69 5.53
C LEU A 81 -3.51 -2.81 4.05
N ILE A 82 -4.42 -2.39 3.16
CA ILE A 82 -4.19 -2.32 1.71
C ILE A 82 -4.20 -0.85 1.28
N ASN A 83 -3.00 -0.25 1.21
CA ASN A 83 -2.79 1.09 0.67
C ASN A 83 -2.85 1.05 -0.86
N ASN A 84 -4.08 1.12 -1.39
CA ASN A 84 -4.36 1.03 -2.82
C ASN A 84 -4.73 2.38 -3.45
N ALA A 85 -5.31 3.33 -2.69
CA ALA A 85 -5.65 4.64 -3.23
C ALA A 85 -4.46 5.29 -3.92
N GLY A 86 -4.70 5.85 -5.09
CA GLY A 86 -3.65 6.47 -5.87
C GLY A 86 -4.19 7.38 -6.97
N SER A 87 -3.37 8.34 -7.36
CA SER A 87 -3.59 9.30 -8.43
C SER A 87 -2.38 9.38 -9.35
N GLY A 88 -2.54 10.03 -10.49
CA GLY A 88 -1.48 10.38 -11.42
C GLY A 88 -1.98 11.40 -12.42
N ALA A 89 -1.07 12.18 -13.00
CA ALA A 89 -1.30 13.08 -14.10
C ALA A 89 -0.44 12.63 -15.29
N PHE A 90 -1.01 12.64 -16.48
CA PHE A 90 -0.31 12.36 -17.74
C PHE A 90 -0.17 13.65 -18.56
N GLY A 91 1.04 13.97 -18.91
CA GLY A 91 1.38 15.14 -19.72
C GLY A 91 2.78 15.67 -19.38
N PRO A 92 3.29 16.64 -20.18
CA PRO A 92 4.48 17.37 -19.80
C PRO A 92 4.26 18.01 -18.41
N VAL A 93 5.24 17.92 -17.52
CA VAL A 93 5.08 18.41 -16.13
C VAL A 93 4.75 19.90 -16.06
N LEU A 94 5.22 20.67 -17.04
CA LEU A 94 4.97 22.13 -17.14
C LEU A 94 3.54 22.46 -17.59
N ASP A 95 2.84 21.52 -18.22
CA ASP A 95 1.48 21.70 -18.74
C ASP A 95 0.43 21.09 -17.78
N ASN A 96 0.84 20.21 -16.88
CA ASN A 96 -0.04 19.63 -15.88
C ASN A 96 -0.47 20.69 -14.86
N ALA A 97 -1.73 20.65 -14.42
CA ALA A 97 -2.19 21.49 -13.33
C ALA A 97 -1.35 21.23 -12.07
N PRO A 98 -0.77 22.25 -11.40
CA PRO A 98 0.04 22.06 -10.19
C PRO A 98 -0.66 21.23 -9.10
N GLU A 99 -1.98 21.39 -8.99
CA GLU A 99 -2.81 20.65 -8.02
C GLU A 99 -2.89 19.15 -8.34
N ALA A 100 -2.86 18.76 -9.61
CA ALA A 100 -2.84 17.33 -10.00
C ALA A 100 -1.50 16.68 -9.64
N GLU A 101 -0.40 17.39 -9.79
CA GLU A 101 0.94 16.95 -9.38
C GLU A 101 0.99 16.81 -7.84
N ARG A 102 0.53 17.83 -7.10
CA ARG A 102 0.45 17.82 -5.66
C ARG A 102 -0.44 16.67 -5.14
N THR A 103 -1.64 16.52 -5.69
CA THR A 103 -2.57 15.42 -5.35
C THR A 103 -1.92 14.05 -5.54
N THR A 104 -1.09 13.89 -6.58
CA THR A 104 -0.37 12.65 -6.83
C THR A 104 0.61 12.34 -5.69
N VAL A 105 1.36 13.33 -5.21
CA VAL A 105 2.30 13.16 -4.08
C VAL A 105 1.55 12.93 -2.77
N GLU A 106 0.54 13.76 -2.47
CA GLU A 106 -0.26 13.65 -1.23
C GLU A 106 -0.91 12.26 -1.10
N LEU A 107 -1.52 11.77 -2.17
CA LEU A 107 -2.23 10.50 -2.12
C LEU A 107 -1.30 9.29 -2.15
N ASN A 108 -0.31 9.29 -3.07
CA ASN A 108 0.53 8.12 -3.27
C ASN A 108 1.66 7.99 -2.23
N VAL A 109 2.16 9.12 -1.72
CA VAL A 109 3.32 9.16 -0.82
C VAL A 109 2.88 9.47 0.61
N VAL A 110 2.30 10.66 0.83
CA VAL A 110 1.99 11.14 2.19
C VAL A 110 0.94 10.25 2.84
N ALA A 111 -0.21 10.03 2.19
CA ALA A 111 -1.27 9.18 2.75
C ALA A 111 -0.78 7.75 3.01
N THR A 112 -0.04 7.15 2.07
CA THR A 112 0.54 5.81 2.24
C THR A 112 1.46 5.74 3.46
N THR A 113 2.34 6.73 3.63
CA THR A 113 3.31 6.77 4.74
C THR A 113 2.61 6.99 6.08
N VAL A 114 1.70 7.98 6.15
CA VAL A 114 0.97 8.35 7.38
C VAL A 114 0.10 7.19 7.86
N LEU A 115 -0.71 6.60 6.99
CA LEU A 115 -1.57 5.46 7.35
C LEU A 115 -0.74 4.24 7.78
N THR A 116 0.33 3.91 7.06
CA THR A 116 1.22 2.81 7.44
C THR A 116 1.84 3.06 8.80
N ARG A 117 2.42 4.25 9.04
CA ARG A 117 3.08 4.59 10.30
C ARG A 117 2.13 4.60 11.49
N ALA A 118 0.91 5.08 11.30
CA ALA A 118 -0.10 5.15 12.37
C ALA A 118 -0.65 3.76 12.73
N LEU A 119 -1.04 2.95 11.76
CA LEU A 119 -1.79 1.72 11.99
C LEU A 119 -0.91 0.50 12.26
N LEU A 120 0.27 0.44 11.63
CA LEU A 120 1.12 -0.75 11.68
C LEU A 120 1.58 -1.17 13.09
N PRO A 121 1.94 -0.26 14.02
CA PRO A 121 2.32 -0.64 15.38
C PRO A 121 1.23 -1.43 16.10
N GLY A 122 -0.01 -0.94 16.13
CA GLY A 122 -1.15 -1.61 16.76
C GLY A 122 -1.51 -2.94 16.09
N MET A 123 -1.39 -3.01 14.74
CA MET A 123 -1.58 -4.27 14.00
C MET A 123 -0.54 -5.33 14.40
N ILE A 124 0.72 -4.95 14.54
CA ILE A 124 1.81 -5.86 14.96
C ILE A 124 1.61 -6.32 16.40
N GLU A 125 1.24 -5.43 17.31
CA GLU A 125 0.98 -5.76 18.72
C GLU A 125 -0.16 -6.76 18.85
N ARG A 126 -1.30 -6.53 18.19
CA ARG A 126 -2.43 -7.47 18.16
C ARG A 126 -2.05 -8.82 17.56
N ALA A 127 -1.30 -8.80 16.46
CA ALA A 127 -0.83 -10.02 15.81
C ALA A 127 0.07 -10.85 16.75
N ALA A 128 0.98 -10.19 17.48
CA ALA A 128 1.85 -10.86 18.47
C ALA A 128 1.04 -11.46 19.62
N ARG A 129 0.09 -10.71 20.19
CA ARG A 129 -0.79 -11.15 21.26
C ARG A 129 -1.63 -12.39 20.87
N ASP A 130 -2.14 -12.38 19.63
CA ASP A 130 -3.09 -13.38 19.15
C ASP A 130 -2.41 -14.59 18.46
N GLY A 131 -1.08 -14.63 18.43
CA GLY A 131 -0.32 -15.68 17.73
C GLY A 131 -0.58 -15.70 16.21
N ARG A 132 -0.88 -14.54 15.59
CA ARG A 132 -1.23 -14.37 14.18
C ARG A 132 -0.20 -13.51 13.46
N ARG A 133 -0.43 -13.25 12.19
CA ARG A 133 0.37 -12.29 11.42
C ARG A 133 -0.54 -11.20 10.86
N ALA A 134 -0.11 -9.96 10.98
CA ALA A 134 -0.72 -8.84 10.30
C ALA A 134 -0.28 -8.79 8.83
N GLY A 135 -1.01 -8.06 7.99
CA GLY A 135 -0.68 -7.87 6.58
C GLY A 135 -0.61 -6.40 6.19
N LEU A 136 0.40 -6.05 5.39
CA LEU A 136 0.51 -4.75 4.74
C LEU A 136 0.71 -4.96 3.24
N ILE A 137 -0.20 -4.44 2.43
CA ILE A 137 -0.07 -4.40 0.96
C ILE A 137 0.05 -2.95 0.51
N LEU A 138 1.15 -2.63 -0.16
CA LEU A 138 1.43 -1.32 -0.74
C LEU A 138 1.29 -1.39 -2.27
N LEU A 139 0.36 -0.63 -2.86
CA LEU A 139 0.17 -0.58 -4.31
C LEU A 139 1.19 0.36 -4.95
N SER A 140 2.25 -0.23 -5.52
CA SER A 140 3.18 0.43 -6.40
C SER A 140 2.72 0.28 -7.88
N SER A 141 3.61 0.12 -8.80
CA SER A 141 3.38 -0.07 -10.24
C SER A 141 4.63 -0.60 -10.92
N THR A 142 4.52 -1.19 -12.10
CA THR A 142 5.67 -1.43 -12.98
C THR A 142 6.38 -0.13 -13.38
N ALA A 143 5.67 1.01 -13.36
CA ALA A 143 6.24 2.34 -13.55
C ALA A 143 7.25 2.76 -12.46
N ALA A 144 7.33 2.02 -11.34
CA ALA A 144 8.31 2.27 -10.28
C ALA A 144 9.75 1.88 -10.66
N PHE A 145 9.92 1.05 -11.69
CA PHE A 145 11.24 0.49 -12.05
C PHE A 145 12.01 1.34 -13.05
N GLN A 146 11.36 2.31 -13.68
CA GLN A 146 12.00 3.17 -14.69
C GLN A 146 11.30 4.54 -14.80
N PRO A 147 12.03 5.61 -15.15
CA PRO A 147 11.40 6.87 -15.47
C PRO A 147 10.61 6.76 -16.78
N ILE A 148 9.39 7.28 -16.79
CA ILE A 148 8.56 7.37 -17.99
C ILE A 148 8.25 8.85 -18.24
N PRO A 149 8.74 9.46 -19.33
CA PRO A 149 8.37 10.82 -19.73
C PRO A 149 6.83 10.96 -19.73
N PHE A 150 6.34 12.13 -19.42
CA PHE A 150 4.92 12.47 -19.28
C PHE A 150 4.18 11.82 -18.07
N LEU A 151 4.89 11.01 -17.26
CA LEU A 151 4.38 10.41 -16.01
C LEU A 151 5.38 10.62 -14.85
N GLY A 152 6.18 11.69 -14.89
CA GLY A 152 7.32 11.89 -13.98
C GLY A 152 6.94 11.77 -12.51
N THR A 153 6.02 12.57 -12.01
CA THR A 153 5.57 12.57 -10.60
C THR A 153 4.93 11.24 -10.22
N TYR A 154 4.13 10.65 -11.11
CA TYR A 154 3.55 9.33 -10.86
C TYR A 154 4.63 8.26 -10.70
N CYS A 155 5.59 8.15 -11.64
CA CYS A 155 6.68 7.19 -11.56
C CYS A 155 7.51 7.38 -10.29
N ALA A 156 7.87 8.62 -9.98
CA ALA A 156 8.62 8.96 -8.77
C ALA A 156 7.86 8.55 -7.50
N SER A 157 6.54 8.81 -7.44
CA SER A 157 5.71 8.40 -6.31
C SER A 157 5.62 6.87 -6.15
N LYS A 158 5.56 6.12 -7.26
CA LYS A 158 5.51 4.65 -7.22
C LYS A 158 6.89 4.04 -6.93
N SER A 159 7.98 4.69 -7.33
CA SER A 159 9.34 4.34 -6.91
C SER A 159 9.55 4.55 -5.41
N PHE A 160 9.00 5.64 -4.85
CA PHE A 160 8.95 5.85 -3.40
C PHE A 160 8.25 4.69 -2.69
N VAL A 161 7.05 4.31 -3.12
CA VAL A 161 6.27 3.21 -2.51
C VAL A 161 7.04 1.89 -2.58
N LEU A 162 7.71 1.62 -3.71
CA LEU A 162 8.53 0.43 -3.87
C LEU A 162 9.69 0.42 -2.87
N ALA A 163 10.50 1.46 -2.84
CA ALA A 163 11.65 1.55 -1.93
C ALA A 163 11.25 1.53 -0.45
N TYR A 164 10.17 2.25 -0.10
CA TYR A 164 9.61 2.30 1.24
C TYR A 164 9.16 0.91 1.72
N GLY A 165 8.42 0.18 0.87
CA GLY A 165 7.94 -1.16 1.23
C GLY A 165 9.05 -2.20 1.34
N GLU A 166 10.09 -2.14 0.48
CA GLU A 166 11.27 -3.01 0.59
C GLU A 166 12.04 -2.75 1.90
N ALA A 167 12.23 -1.47 2.27
CA ALA A 167 12.87 -1.10 3.53
C ALA A 167 12.07 -1.60 4.73
N LEU A 168 10.75 -1.34 4.76
CA LEU A 168 9.86 -1.82 5.83
C LEU A 168 9.88 -3.34 5.97
N ALA A 169 9.85 -4.09 4.87
CA ALA A 169 9.91 -5.54 4.91
C ALA A 169 11.20 -6.05 5.59
N THR A 170 12.32 -5.38 5.33
CA THR A 170 13.61 -5.70 5.95
C THR A 170 13.63 -5.32 7.44
N GLU A 171 13.16 -4.12 7.80
CA GLU A 171 13.09 -3.66 9.19
C GLU A 171 12.18 -4.54 10.05
N LEU A 172 11.07 -5.00 9.48
CA LEU A 172 10.03 -5.74 10.18
C LEU A 172 10.15 -7.27 10.06
N LYS A 173 11.24 -7.78 9.48
CA LYS A 173 11.46 -9.21 9.22
C LYS A 173 11.26 -10.12 10.45
N ARG A 174 11.53 -9.58 11.66
CA ARG A 174 11.37 -10.31 12.93
C ARG A 174 10.04 -10.01 13.65
N LYS A 175 9.15 -9.25 13.04
CA LYS A 175 7.83 -8.92 13.59
C LYS A 175 6.75 -9.79 12.96
N PRO A 176 5.63 -10.02 13.64
CA PRO A 176 4.52 -10.83 13.12
C PRO A 176 3.69 -10.03 12.09
N VAL A 177 4.32 -9.59 11.02
CA VAL A 177 3.69 -8.87 9.91
C VAL A 177 4.30 -9.30 8.58
N ASP A 178 3.45 -9.43 7.59
CA ASP A 178 3.82 -9.68 6.20
C ASP A 178 3.69 -8.38 5.41
N VAL A 179 4.75 -7.98 4.72
CA VAL A 179 4.79 -6.76 3.89
C VAL A 179 4.91 -7.15 2.44
N LEU A 180 4.00 -6.67 1.61
CA LEU A 180 4.00 -6.86 0.16
C LEU A 180 3.95 -5.52 -0.56
N VAL A 181 4.84 -5.30 -1.50
CA VAL A 181 4.72 -4.26 -2.53
C VAL A 181 4.19 -4.94 -3.80
N LEU A 182 2.96 -4.60 -4.17
CA LEU A 182 2.33 -5.09 -5.39
C LEU A 182 2.55 -4.10 -6.53
N CYS A 183 3.15 -4.57 -7.62
CA CYS A 183 3.51 -3.78 -8.80
C CYS A 183 2.72 -4.23 -10.03
N PRO A 184 1.47 -3.79 -10.21
CA PRO A 184 0.72 -4.09 -11.42
C PRO A 184 1.25 -3.28 -12.61
N GLY A 185 1.08 -3.87 -13.80
CA GLY A 185 1.19 -3.17 -15.08
C GLY A 185 -0.12 -2.49 -15.46
N ALA A 186 -0.36 -2.31 -16.77
CA ALA A 186 -1.62 -1.80 -17.28
C ALA A 186 -2.78 -2.70 -16.78
N THR A 187 -3.78 -2.07 -16.15
CA THR A 187 -4.92 -2.75 -15.55
C THR A 187 -6.20 -2.04 -15.97
N ARG A 188 -7.24 -2.79 -16.32
CA ARG A 188 -8.55 -2.25 -16.74
C ARG A 188 -9.26 -1.57 -15.57
N THR A 189 -8.94 -0.28 -15.36
CA THR A 189 -9.49 0.54 -14.28
C THR A 189 -9.83 1.93 -14.80
N ALA A 190 -10.59 2.69 -14.03
CA ALA A 190 -10.84 4.10 -14.33
C ALA A 190 -9.62 5.01 -14.07
N PHE A 191 -8.48 4.47 -13.61
CA PHE A 191 -7.27 5.24 -13.33
C PHE A 191 -6.77 5.98 -14.57
N GLY A 192 -6.62 5.29 -15.69
CA GLY A 192 -6.14 5.90 -16.93
C GLY A 192 -7.03 7.07 -17.39
N LYS A 193 -8.36 6.92 -17.33
CA LYS A 193 -9.31 8.00 -17.67
C LYS A 193 -9.11 9.21 -16.74
N ARG A 194 -8.91 8.99 -15.43
CA ARG A 194 -8.69 10.07 -14.46
C ARG A 194 -7.33 10.74 -14.61
N ALA A 195 -6.32 9.98 -15.01
CA ALA A 195 -4.97 10.48 -15.23
C ALA A 195 -4.78 11.16 -16.62
N GLY A 196 -5.81 11.16 -17.46
CA GLY A 196 -5.71 11.68 -18.83
C GLY A 196 -5.03 10.74 -19.83
N PHE A 197 -4.91 9.44 -19.50
CA PHE A 197 -4.20 8.46 -20.31
C PHE A 197 -5.04 7.20 -20.56
N ALA A 198 -5.18 6.78 -21.81
CA ALA A 198 -6.02 5.63 -22.19
C ALA A 198 -5.36 4.27 -21.92
N LEU A 199 -4.98 3.99 -20.68
CA LEU A 199 -4.36 2.70 -20.26
C LEU A 199 -5.22 1.48 -20.61
N ASN A 200 -6.54 1.63 -20.60
CA ASN A 200 -7.48 0.54 -20.90
C ASN A 200 -7.41 0.05 -22.35
N ALA A 201 -6.87 0.88 -23.24
CA ALA A 201 -6.69 0.54 -24.66
C ALA A 201 -5.39 -0.24 -24.93
N LEU A 202 -4.52 -0.40 -23.94
CA LEU A 202 -3.29 -1.16 -24.13
C LEU A 202 -3.59 -2.66 -24.24
N PRO A 203 -3.07 -3.36 -25.27
CA PRO A 203 -3.18 -4.81 -25.36
C PRO A 203 -2.62 -5.48 -24.10
N GLY A 204 -3.35 -6.47 -23.58
CA GLY A 204 -2.91 -7.22 -22.40
C GLY A 204 -3.14 -6.52 -21.06
N ALA A 205 -3.95 -5.45 -20.99
CA ALA A 205 -4.35 -4.86 -19.72
C ALA A 205 -5.04 -5.91 -18.83
N ALA A 206 -4.54 -6.05 -17.60
CA ALA A 206 -4.97 -7.07 -16.64
C ALA A 206 -6.37 -6.80 -16.09
N ASP A 207 -7.03 -7.85 -15.60
CA ASP A 207 -8.24 -7.72 -14.81
C ASP A 207 -7.91 -7.26 -13.39
N PRO A 208 -8.59 -6.25 -12.82
CA PRO A 208 -8.36 -5.80 -11.45
C PRO A 208 -8.52 -6.90 -10.39
N LEU A 209 -9.44 -7.83 -10.59
CA LEU A 209 -9.67 -8.94 -9.67
C LEU A 209 -8.51 -9.93 -9.67
N ASP A 210 -7.93 -10.21 -10.85
CA ASP A 210 -6.77 -11.10 -10.96
C ASP A 210 -5.52 -10.48 -10.33
N VAL A 211 -5.31 -9.17 -10.52
CA VAL A 211 -4.26 -8.43 -9.82
C VAL A 211 -4.40 -8.54 -8.30
N ALA A 212 -5.62 -8.37 -7.78
CA ALA A 212 -5.90 -8.49 -6.36
C ALA A 212 -5.68 -9.91 -5.83
N ARG A 213 -6.14 -10.93 -6.56
CA ARG A 213 -5.94 -12.35 -6.20
C ARG A 213 -4.46 -12.72 -6.14
N GLU A 214 -3.68 -12.34 -7.16
CA GLU A 214 -2.23 -12.57 -7.14
C GLU A 214 -1.55 -11.82 -5.98
N GLY A 215 -1.98 -10.60 -5.67
CA GLY A 215 -1.48 -9.85 -4.53
C GLY A 215 -1.73 -10.56 -3.21
N LEU A 216 -2.94 -11.04 -2.97
CA LEU A 216 -3.27 -11.81 -1.75
C LEU A 216 -2.50 -13.12 -1.65
N GLN A 217 -2.29 -13.81 -2.77
CA GLN A 217 -1.48 -15.04 -2.81
C GLN A 217 0.01 -14.79 -2.59
N ALA A 218 0.51 -13.60 -2.94
CA ALA A 218 1.91 -13.22 -2.79
C ALA A 218 2.24 -12.73 -1.37
N LEU A 219 1.26 -12.23 -0.62
CA LEU A 219 1.43 -11.78 0.76
C LEU A 219 1.96 -12.91 1.64
N GLY A 220 2.99 -12.61 2.43
CA GLY A 220 3.72 -13.60 3.25
C GLY A 220 4.67 -14.54 2.49
N ARG A 221 4.69 -14.46 1.15
CA ARG A 221 5.59 -15.28 0.30
C ARG A 221 6.64 -14.46 -0.43
N ARG A 222 6.39 -13.18 -0.66
CA ARG A 222 7.25 -12.26 -1.41
C ARG A 222 7.18 -10.86 -0.81
N THR A 223 8.29 -10.13 -0.84
CA THR A 223 8.31 -8.71 -0.51
C THR A 223 7.82 -7.86 -1.68
N VAL A 224 8.22 -8.19 -2.91
CA VAL A 224 7.77 -7.49 -4.11
C VAL A 224 7.12 -8.50 -5.05
N HIS A 225 5.94 -8.18 -5.55
CA HIS A 225 5.24 -8.95 -6.56
C HIS A 225 4.88 -8.10 -7.77
N VAL A 226 5.41 -8.46 -8.93
CA VAL A 226 5.02 -7.88 -10.23
C VAL A 226 3.94 -8.77 -10.83
N HIS A 227 2.78 -8.17 -11.11
CA HIS A 227 1.67 -8.90 -11.75
C HIS A 227 2.01 -9.24 -13.20
N GLY A 228 1.63 -10.46 -13.61
CA GLY A 228 1.84 -10.97 -14.97
C GLY A 228 3.21 -11.63 -15.16
N PHE A 229 3.17 -12.86 -15.71
CA PHE A 229 4.37 -13.70 -15.85
C PHE A 229 5.45 -13.07 -16.76
N GLY A 230 5.06 -12.52 -17.90
CA GLY A 230 5.99 -11.90 -18.85
C GLY A 230 6.67 -10.66 -18.26
N THR A 231 5.90 -9.74 -17.68
CA THR A 231 6.41 -8.52 -17.05
C THR A 231 7.33 -8.84 -15.88
N ARG A 232 6.95 -9.81 -15.04
CA ARG A 232 7.76 -10.26 -13.92
C ARG A 232 9.11 -10.81 -14.35
N ASN A 233 9.15 -11.61 -15.39
CA ASN A 233 10.41 -12.17 -15.90
C ASN A 233 11.33 -11.09 -16.48
N MET A 234 10.78 -10.12 -17.19
CA MET A 234 11.53 -8.98 -17.71
C MET A 234 12.16 -8.13 -16.59
N LEU A 235 11.47 -7.93 -15.48
CA LEU A 235 11.94 -7.12 -14.35
C LEU A 235 12.74 -7.92 -13.30
N ARG A 236 12.83 -9.25 -13.43
CA ARG A 236 13.50 -10.13 -12.45
C ARG A 236 14.94 -9.73 -12.09
N PRO A 237 15.83 -9.34 -13.02
CA PRO A 237 17.19 -8.92 -12.69
C PRO A 237 17.22 -7.70 -11.75
N PHE A 238 16.34 -6.72 -11.99
CA PHE A 238 16.24 -5.52 -11.15
C PHE A 238 15.74 -5.84 -9.74
N LEU A 239 14.78 -6.76 -9.61
CA LEU A 239 14.25 -7.20 -8.32
C LEU A 239 15.33 -7.88 -7.47
N TRP A 240 16.11 -8.77 -8.06
CA TRP A 240 17.12 -9.55 -7.33
C TRP A 240 18.22 -8.65 -6.74
N SER A 241 18.76 -7.73 -7.52
CA SER A 241 19.82 -6.82 -7.06
C SER A 241 19.35 -5.90 -5.94
N ARG A 242 18.09 -5.44 -5.97
CA ARG A 242 17.50 -4.57 -4.94
C ARG A 242 17.31 -5.31 -3.61
N HIS A 243 16.83 -6.54 -3.63
CA HIS A 243 16.67 -7.33 -2.40
C HIS A 243 18.00 -7.63 -1.71
N ALA A 244 19.02 -8.07 -2.47
CA ALA A 244 20.33 -8.32 -1.91
C ALA A 244 20.96 -7.07 -1.28
N ALA A 245 20.81 -5.91 -1.92
CA ALA A 245 21.29 -4.63 -1.38
C ALA A 245 20.52 -4.21 -0.12
N SER A 246 19.21 -4.36 -0.11
CA SER A 246 18.36 -4.01 1.05
C SER A 246 18.68 -4.88 2.27
N ASP A 247 18.78 -6.19 2.10
CA ASP A 247 19.10 -7.12 3.20
C ASP A 247 20.48 -6.87 3.77
N GLY A 248 21.51 -6.66 2.93
CA GLY A 248 22.88 -6.38 3.35
C GLY A 248 23.01 -5.06 4.11
N LEU A 249 22.46 -3.99 3.57
CA LEU A 249 22.49 -2.67 4.20
C LEU A 249 21.64 -2.64 5.47
N GLY A 250 20.48 -3.29 5.47
CA GLY A 250 19.59 -3.40 6.62
C GLY A 250 20.27 -4.10 7.81
N ALA A 251 21.02 -5.18 7.56
CA ALA A 251 21.78 -5.86 8.59
C ALA A 251 22.88 -4.96 9.21
N LEU A 252 23.60 -4.21 8.38
CA LEU A 252 24.62 -3.25 8.81
C LEU A 252 24.03 -2.15 9.69
N LEU A 253 22.96 -1.50 9.24
CA LEU A 253 22.31 -0.39 9.95
C LEU A 253 21.63 -0.86 11.24
N ALA A 254 21.06 -2.06 11.27
CA ALA A 254 20.49 -2.64 12.49
C ALA A 254 21.58 -2.92 13.55
N ALA A 255 22.79 -3.31 13.14
CA ALA A 255 23.92 -3.45 14.06
C ALA A 255 24.37 -2.10 14.64
N PHE A 256 24.40 -1.06 13.81
CA PHE A 256 24.73 0.31 14.22
C PHE A 256 23.70 0.89 15.20
N ASP A 257 22.40 0.75 14.94
CA ASP A 257 21.32 1.21 15.83
C ASP A 257 21.38 0.52 17.21
N ARG A 258 21.62 -0.81 17.25
CA ARG A 258 21.83 -1.52 18.51
C ARG A 258 23.01 -0.95 19.30
N GLY A 259 24.12 -0.66 18.64
CA GLY A 259 25.29 -0.03 19.26
C GLY A 259 24.99 1.37 19.83
N GLN A 260 24.21 2.17 19.13
CA GLN A 260 23.79 3.49 19.61
C GLN A 260 22.83 3.41 20.82
N ARG A 261 21.87 2.50 20.80
CA ARG A 261 20.95 2.29 21.93
C ARG A 261 21.68 1.84 23.18
N ALA A 262 22.63 0.89 23.06
CA ALA A 262 23.48 0.46 24.16
C ALA A 262 24.28 1.60 24.77
N ARG A 263 24.81 2.53 23.97
CA ARG A 263 25.53 3.71 24.46
C ARG A 263 24.64 4.74 25.18
N ARG A 264 23.37 4.85 24.80
CA ARG A 264 22.39 5.75 25.46
C ARG A 264 21.96 5.23 26.83
N THR A 265 21.86 3.92 27.01
CA THR A 265 21.50 3.30 28.30
C THR A 265 22.62 3.32 29.32
N VAL A 266 23.89 3.47 28.88
CA VAL A 266 25.09 3.49 29.76
C VAL A 266 25.42 4.92 30.24
N ARG A 267 24.80 5.99 29.70
CA ARG A 267 25.08 7.36 30.12
C ARG A 267 24.18 7.71 31.32
N PRO A 268 24.72 7.84 32.56
CA PRO A 268 23.90 8.22 33.72
C PRO A 268 23.33 9.64 33.51
N PRO A 269 22.18 9.96 34.12
CA PRO A 269 21.64 11.31 34.05
C PRO A 269 22.66 12.28 34.60
N ARG A 270 23.00 13.33 33.85
CA ARG A 270 23.83 14.42 34.34
C ARG A 270 23.07 15.02 35.52
N GLY A 271 23.63 14.83 36.72
CA GLY A 271 23.13 15.47 37.95
C GLY A 271 23.07 16.95 37.71
N GLY A 272 21.84 17.51 37.86
CA GLY A 272 21.65 18.94 37.97
C GLY A 272 22.29 19.38 39.28
N ALA A 273 23.17 20.36 39.16
CA ALA A 273 23.55 21.23 40.24
C ALA A 273 22.75 22.53 40.14
#